data_3b306e471f346e1eb5a1851ed7753129
#
_entry.id   3b306e471f346e1eb5a1851ed7753129
#
_cell.length_a   1.000
_cell.length_b   1.000
_cell.length_c   1.000
_cell.angle_alpha   90.00
_cell.angle_beta   90.00
_cell.angle_gamma   90.00
#
_symmetry.space_group_name_H-M   'P 1'
#
loop_
_entity.id
_entity.type
_entity.pdbx_description
1 polymer ?
#
loop_
_entity_poly.entity_id
_entity_poly.type
_entity_poly.pdbx_seq_one_letter_code
_entity_poly.pdbx_strand_id
1 'polypeptide(L)'
;GGWRALRQNIDEYFAGRDLIYICGVFKDKDYEQMLRIMMPGASAFIAVEPDNPRALSRHELKKLAGTYIDEVYEQEDVDDAVRQAMTLADGRRDSVVMVFGSLSFIGPIIDRAEHGGYIES
;
A
#
# COMPACT_ATOMS: atom_id res chain seq x y z
N GLY A 1 -1.08 17.40 -6.06
CA GLY A 1 0.24 17.12 -5.60
C GLY A 1 0.79 15.79 -6.01
N GLY A 2 1.77 15.35 -5.26
CA GLY A 2 2.50 14.14 -5.58
C GLY A 2 1.67 12.87 -5.62
N TRP A 3 0.63 12.78 -4.79
CA TRP A 3 -0.21 11.58 -4.75
C TRP A 3 -1.01 11.40 -6.04
N ARG A 4 -1.48 12.49 -6.64
CA ARG A 4 -2.20 12.38 -7.92
C ARG A 4 -1.28 11.91 -9.04
N ALA A 5 -0.04 12.40 -9.05
CA ALA A 5 0.95 11.98 -10.05
C ALA A 5 1.31 10.50 -9.86
N LEU A 6 1.52 10.07 -8.61
CA LEU A 6 1.81 8.67 -8.31
C LEU A 6 0.65 7.77 -8.72
N ARG A 7 -0.60 8.16 -8.39
CA ARG A 7 -1.77 7.39 -8.76
C ARG A 7 -1.92 7.28 -10.28
N GLN A 8 -1.66 8.35 -10.98
CA GLN A 8 -1.71 8.36 -12.43
C GLN A 8 -0.69 7.37 -13.01
N ASN A 9 0.52 7.34 -12.47
CA ASN A 9 1.53 6.39 -12.89
C ASN A 9 1.11 4.95 -12.61
N ILE A 10 0.53 4.69 -11.45
CA ILE A 10 0.03 3.37 -11.09
C ILE A 10 -1.05 2.92 -12.08
N ASP A 11 -2.01 3.81 -12.38
CA ASP A 11 -3.09 3.49 -13.30
C ASP A 11 -2.57 3.24 -14.72
N GLU A 12 -1.49 3.90 -15.09
CA GLU A 12 -0.90 3.77 -16.42
C GLU A 12 -0.07 2.48 -16.56
N TYR A 13 0.81 2.21 -15.57
CA TYR A 13 1.73 1.08 -15.64
C TYR A 13 1.14 -0.23 -15.13
N PHE A 14 0.17 -0.15 -14.23
CA PHE A 14 -0.39 -1.34 -13.58
C PHE A 14 -1.90 -1.44 -13.75
N ALA A 15 -2.41 -0.93 -14.87
CA ALA A 15 -3.85 -0.95 -15.15
C ALA A 15 -4.40 -2.36 -15.10
N GLY A 16 -5.53 -2.52 -14.39
CA GLY A 16 -6.22 -3.82 -14.29
C GLY A 16 -5.56 -4.83 -13.38
N ARG A 17 -4.48 -4.44 -12.68
CA ARG A 17 -3.77 -5.35 -11.79
C ARG A 17 -4.22 -5.16 -10.35
N ASP A 18 -4.07 -6.21 -9.56
CA ASP A 18 -4.40 -6.15 -8.14
C ASP A 18 -3.34 -5.35 -7.39
N LEU A 19 -3.77 -4.29 -6.72
CA LEU A 19 -2.87 -3.41 -5.97
C LEU A 19 -2.93 -3.77 -4.49
N ILE A 20 -1.80 -4.19 -3.95
CA ILE A 20 -1.65 -4.51 -2.54
C ILE A 20 -0.77 -3.44 -1.94
N TYR A 21 -1.30 -2.68 -1.00
CA TYR A 21 -0.62 -1.53 -0.43
C TYR A 21 -0.04 -1.80 0.94
N ILE A 22 1.16 -1.29 1.18
CA ILE A 22 1.75 -1.18 2.52
C ILE A 22 1.95 0.32 2.76
N CYS A 23 1.38 0.83 3.83
CA CYS A 23 1.36 2.27 4.08
C CYS A 23 1.52 2.59 5.55
N GLY A 24 2.38 3.57 5.83
CA GLY A 24 2.51 4.18 7.14
C GLY A 24 2.61 5.69 6.96
N VAL A 25 2.01 6.48 7.85
CA VAL A 25 1.95 7.92 7.70
C VAL A 25 2.26 8.64 9.00
N PHE A 26 2.72 9.89 8.88
CA PHE A 26 2.84 10.81 10.01
C PHE A 26 1.51 11.54 10.25
N LYS A 27 1.22 11.81 11.51
CA LYS A 27 -0.03 12.48 11.91
C LYS A 27 -0.19 13.88 11.33
N ASP A 28 0.94 14.57 11.08
CA ASP A 28 0.94 15.95 10.61
C ASP A 28 0.90 16.07 9.07
N LYS A 29 0.75 14.96 8.36
CA LYS A 29 0.57 14.96 6.90
C LYS A 29 -0.90 14.85 6.54
N ASP A 30 -1.24 15.28 5.33
CA ASP A 30 -2.62 15.18 4.83
C ASP A 30 -2.88 13.76 4.33
N TYR A 31 -2.97 12.82 5.28
CA TYR A 31 -3.19 11.42 4.96
C TYR A 31 -4.61 11.15 4.46
N GLU A 32 -5.56 12.01 4.80
CA GLU A 32 -6.93 11.84 4.32
C GLU A 32 -7.00 12.05 2.80
N GLN A 33 -6.30 13.07 2.29
CA GLN A 33 -6.20 13.31 0.86
C GLN A 33 -5.47 12.16 0.17
N MET A 34 -4.37 11.69 0.78
CA MET A 34 -3.61 10.56 0.25
C MET A 34 -4.50 9.34 0.08
N LEU A 35 -5.26 8.99 1.11
CA LEU A 35 -6.16 7.83 1.04
C LEU A 35 -7.24 8.02 -0.01
N ARG A 36 -7.81 9.21 -0.10
CA ARG A 36 -8.84 9.51 -1.10
C ARG A 36 -8.34 9.28 -2.52
N ILE A 37 -7.08 9.60 -2.77
CA ILE A 37 -6.46 9.43 -4.10
C ILE A 37 -6.02 8.00 -4.33
N MET A 38 -5.40 7.35 -3.34
CA MET A 38 -4.73 6.08 -3.52
C MET A 38 -5.63 4.87 -3.35
N MET A 39 -6.65 4.95 -2.48
CA MET A 39 -7.42 3.78 -2.10
C MET A 39 -8.42 3.25 -3.13
N PRO A 40 -9.10 4.08 -3.96
CA PRO A 40 -10.08 3.54 -4.90
C PRO A 40 -9.47 2.49 -5.82
N GLY A 41 -10.07 1.29 -5.84
CA GLY A 41 -9.58 0.19 -6.68
C GLY A 41 -8.46 -0.64 -6.08
N ALA A 42 -7.99 -0.31 -4.88
CA ALA A 42 -7.00 -1.15 -4.20
C ALA A 42 -7.60 -2.50 -3.82
N SER A 43 -6.82 -3.56 -3.91
CA SER A 43 -7.26 -4.91 -3.57
C SER A 43 -7.05 -5.23 -2.10
N ALA A 44 -5.96 -4.75 -1.51
CA ALA A 44 -5.67 -4.97 -0.10
C ALA A 44 -4.80 -3.83 0.43
N PHE A 45 -4.87 -3.61 1.73
CA PHE A 45 -4.12 -2.54 2.39
C PHE A 45 -3.59 -3.05 3.72
N ILE A 46 -2.31 -2.84 3.96
CA ILE A 46 -1.65 -3.21 5.22
C ILE A 46 -1.10 -1.96 5.86
N ALA A 47 -1.67 -1.58 6.99
CA ALA A 47 -1.22 -0.41 7.75
C ALA A 47 0.00 -0.79 8.60
N VAL A 48 1.02 0.04 8.55
CA VAL A 48 2.16 -0.05 9.44
C VAL A 48 2.37 1.28 10.13
N GLU A 49 3.22 1.29 11.14
CA GLU A 49 3.47 2.48 11.92
C GLU A 49 4.95 2.82 11.78
N PRO A 50 5.28 3.97 11.16
CA PRO A 50 6.69 4.39 11.08
C PRO A 50 7.30 4.48 12.48
N ASP A 51 8.58 4.13 12.59
CA ASP A 51 9.29 4.24 13.86
C ASP A 51 9.65 5.71 14.12
N ASN A 52 8.65 6.47 14.55
CA ASN A 52 8.77 7.91 14.74
C ASN A 52 7.62 8.36 15.65
N PRO A 53 7.89 9.29 16.62
CA PRO A 53 6.81 9.81 17.48
C PRO A 53 5.67 10.50 16.74
N ARG A 54 5.92 10.95 15.52
CA ARG A 54 4.91 11.61 14.68
C ARG A 54 3.99 10.62 13.97
N ALA A 55 4.22 9.32 14.11
CA ALA A 55 3.47 8.31 13.38
C ALA A 55 1.99 8.30 13.78
N LEU A 56 1.11 8.22 12.79
CA LEU A 56 -0.28 7.88 13.02
C LEU A 56 -0.32 6.39 13.38
N SER A 57 -1.15 6.01 14.37
CA SER A 57 -1.21 4.62 14.78
C SER A 57 -1.70 3.74 13.63
N ARG A 58 -1.16 2.53 13.53
CA ARG A 58 -1.57 1.60 12.50
C ARG A 58 -3.05 1.21 12.63
N HIS A 59 -3.57 1.20 13.86
CA HIS A 59 -4.99 0.90 14.10
C HIS A 59 -5.89 1.96 13.48
N GLU A 60 -5.54 3.23 13.66
CA GLU A 60 -6.30 4.35 13.10
C GLU A 60 -6.21 4.36 11.57
N LEU A 61 -5.01 4.12 11.04
CA LEU A 61 -4.81 4.09 9.59
C LEU A 61 -5.60 2.94 8.95
N LYS A 62 -5.58 1.77 9.57
CA LYS A 62 -6.37 0.63 9.12
C LYS A 62 -7.85 0.95 9.09
N LYS A 63 -8.34 1.59 10.15
CA LYS A 63 -9.75 1.97 10.27
C LYS A 63 -10.15 2.92 9.15
N LEU A 64 -9.31 3.92 8.86
CA LEU A 64 -9.58 4.87 7.79
C LEU A 64 -9.57 4.19 6.41
N ALA A 65 -8.59 3.33 6.16
CA ALA A 65 -8.52 2.59 4.91
C ALA A 65 -9.72 1.66 4.72
N GLY A 66 -10.24 1.13 5.81
CA GLY A 66 -11.41 0.25 5.80
C GLY A 66 -12.71 0.93 5.36
N THR A 67 -12.72 2.26 5.26
CA THR A 67 -13.87 2.96 4.69
C THR A 67 -13.90 2.90 3.18
N TYR A 68 -12.80 2.48 2.56
CA TYR A 68 -12.67 2.40 1.09
C TYR A 68 -12.75 0.97 0.57
N ILE A 69 -12.14 0.02 1.27
CA ILE A 69 -12.08 -1.38 0.86
C ILE A 69 -12.25 -2.30 2.07
N ASP A 70 -12.55 -3.58 1.82
CA ASP A 70 -12.80 -4.55 2.89
C ASP A 70 -11.53 -5.23 3.38
N GLU A 71 -10.57 -5.51 2.51
CA GLU A 71 -9.35 -6.24 2.87
C GLU A 71 -8.32 -5.27 3.46
N VAL A 72 -8.45 -4.98 4.73
CA VAL A 72 -7.50 -4.10 5.45
C VAL A 72 -6.89 -4.86 6.63
N TYR A 73 -5.59 -4.69 6.78
CA TYR A 73 -4.79 -5.38 7.79
C TYR A 73 -3.84 -4.39 8.45
N GLU A 74 -3.20 -4.83 9.52
CA GLU A 74 -2.14 -4.06 10.16
C GLU A 74 -1.01 -4.98 10.57
N GLN A 75 0.20 -4.47 10.56
CA GLN A 75 1.38 -5.17 11.02
C GLN A 75 2.25 -4.24 11.85
N GLU A 76 3.03 -4.82 12.74
CA GLU A 76 3.87 -4.07 13.65
C GLU A 76 5.03 -3.39 12.92
N ASP A 77 5.59 -4.07 11.91
CA ASP A 77 6.70 -3.52 11.14
C ASP A 77 6.56 -3.83 9.65
N VAL A 78 7.43 -3.17 8.86
CA VAL A 78 7.40 -3.28 7.42
C VAL A 78 7.76 -4.70 6.94
N ASP A 79 8.69 -5.37 7.62
CA ASP A 79 9.09 -6.72 7.21
C ASP A 79 7.93 -7.70 7.32
N ASP A 80 7.17 -7.63 8.40
CA ASP A 80 5.97 -8.47 8.56
C ASP A 80 4.91 -8.10 7.53
N ALA A 81 4.77 -6.82 7.23
CA ALA A 81 3.83 -6.37 6.21
C ALA A 81 4.21 -6.89 4.83
N VAL A 82 5.50 -6.90 4.50
CA VAL A 82 5.97 -7.43 3.22
C VAL A 82 5.68 -8.93 3.14
N ARG A 83 5.93 -9.68 4.19
CA ARG A 83 5.62 -11.12 4.21
C ARG A 83 4.14 -11.38 4.00
N GLN A 84 3.28 -10.60 4.66
CA GLN A 84 1.84 -10.73 4.48
C GLN A 84 1.43 -10.35 3.06
N ALA A 85 2.00 -9.28 2.52
CA ALA A 85 1.70 -8.85 1.16
C ALA A 85 2.08 -9.91 0.13
N MET A 86 3.21 -10.59 0.33
CA MET A 86 3.62 -11.70 -0.54
C MET A 86 2.62 -12.84 -0.49
N THR A 87 2.12 -13.18 0.69
CA THR A 87 1.10 -14.22 0.85
C THR A 87 -0.19 -13.82 0.13
N LEU A 88 -0.60 -12.56 0.26
CA LEU A 88 -1.78 -12.06 -0.43
C LEU A 88 -1.58 -12.06 -1.95
N ALA A 89 -0.38 -11.71 -2.40
CA ALA A 89 -0.05 -11.71 -3.82
C ALA A 89 -0.08 -13.12 -4.41
N ASP A 90 0.35 -14.12 -3.66
CA ASP A 90 0.35 -15.51 -4.12
C ASP A 90 -1.05 -16.04 -4.40
N GLY A 91 -2.07 -15.46 -3.78
CA GLY A 91 -3.46 -15.82 -4.04
C GLY A 91 -4.06 -15.13 -5.26
N ARG A 92 -3.28 -14.30 -5.96
CA ARG A 92 -3.76 -13.49 -7.09
C ARG A 92 -2.92 -13.76 -8.32
N ARG A 93 -3.47 -13.47 -9.51
CA ARG A 93 -2.79 -13.74 -10.78
C ARG A 93 -1.83 -12.63 -11.18
N ASP A 94 -2.31 -11.39 -11.11
CA ASP A 94 -1.53 -10.21 -11.48
C ASP A 94 -1.59 -9.22 -10.33
N SER A 95 -0.53 -9.13 -9.56
CA SER A 95 -0.53 -8.24 -8.40
C SER A 95 0.75 -7.42 -8.31
N VAL A 96 0.63 -6.24 -7.73
CA VAL A 96 1.75 -5.34 -7.45
C VAL A 96 1.67 -4.97 -5.98
N VAL A 97 2.78 -5.14 -5.25
CA VAL A 97 2.89 -4.68 -3.87
C VAL A 97 3.58 -3.33 -3.87
N MET A 98 2.87 -2.32 -3.41
CA MET A 98 3.35 -0.94 -3.41
C MET A 98 3.49 -0.44 -1.99
N VAL A 99 4.63 0.16 -1.68
CA VAL A 99 4.88 0.81 -0.39
C VAL A 99 4.82 2.32 -0.58
N PHE A 100 4.08 3.01 0.26
CA PHE A 100 4.01 4.46 0.19
C PHE A 100 3.62 5.08 1.53
N GLY A 101 3.64 6.40 1.57
CA GLY A 101 3.29 7.19 2.75
C GLY A 101 4.49 7.98 3.25
N SER A 102 4.67 8.00 4.57
CA SER A 102 5.81 8.67 5.22
C SER A 102 6.97 7.71 5.46
N LEU A 103 6.99 6.59 4.75
CA LEU A 103 8.08 5.62 4.81
C LEU A 103 9.23 6.09 3.93
N SER A 104 10.43 5.59 4.22
CA SER A 104 11.62 6.01 3.48
C SER A 104 11.66 5.50 2.04
N PHE A 105 10.84 4.50 1.72
CA PHE A 105 10.73 3.94 0.38
C PHE A 105 9.32 4.12 -0.14
N ILE A 106 9.20 4.63 -1.36
CA ILE A 106 7.91 4.76 -2.04
C ILE A 106 8.04 4.13 -3.41
N GLY A 107 7.22 3.13 -3.69
CA GLY A 107 7.21 2.48 -4.99
C GLY A 107 6.91 0.99 -4.90
N PRO A 108 6.93 0.29 -6.04
CA PRO A 108 6.65 -1.14 -6.04
C PRO A 108 7.81 -1.92 -5.41
N ILE A 109 7.48 -2.85 -4.52
CA ILE A 109 8.46 -3.78 -3.96
C ILE A 109 8.47 -5.05 -4.78
N ILE A 110 7.28 -5.53 -5.14
CA ILE A 110 7.10 -6.78 -5.87
C ILE A 110 6.10 -6.55 -6.98
N ASP A 111 6.46 -6.98 -8.17
CA ASP A 111 5.58 -7.00 -9.33
C ASP A 111 5.43 -8.44 -9.77
N ARG A 112 4.23 -8.99 -9.62
CA ARG A 112 3.92 -10.36 -9.99
C ARG A 112 2.97 -10.35 -11.17
N ALA A 113 3.48 -10.69 -12.34
CA ALA A 113 2.68 -10.74 -13.56
C ALA A 113 2.04 -12.10 -13.76
N GLU A 114 1.00 -12.13 -14.59
CA GLU A 114 0.23 -13.33 -14.92
C GLU A 114 1.10 -14.49 -15.39
N HIS A 115 2.18 -14.20 -16.10
CA HIS A 115 3.08 -15.21 -16.65
C HIS A 115 4.07 -15.79 -15.65
N GLY A 116 3.92 -15.41 -14.39
CA GLY A 116 4.83 -15.83 -13.35
C GLY A 116 6.06 -14.96 -13.28
N GLY A 117 6.81 -15.10 -12.21
CA GLY A 117 7.98 -14.29 -11.97
C GLY A 117 7.71 -13.12 -11.06
N TYR A 118 8.73 -12.71 -10.35
CA TYR A 118 8.70 -11.58 -9.41
C TYR A 118 9.81 -10.63 -9.77
N ILE A 119 9.49 -9.33 -9.70
CA ILE A 119 10.49 -8.27 -9.85
C ILE A 119 10.53 -7.54 -8.53
N GLU A 120 11.67 -7.59 -7.86
CA GLU A 120 11.88 -6.84 -6.63
C GLU A 120 12.46 -5.46 -6.97
N SER A 121 11.93 -4.43 -6.32
CA SER A 121 12.42 -3.06 -6.49
C SER A 121 13.11 -2.55 -5.25
#